data_3d43e9dddfa31030d97d19b022cbf86e
#
_entry.id   3d43e9dddfa31030d97d19b022cbf86e
#
_cell.length_a   1.000
_cell.length_b   1.000
_cell.length_c   1.000
_cell.angle_alpha   90.00
_cell.angle_beta   90.00
_cell.angle_gamma   90.00
#
_symmetry.space_group_name_H-M   'P 1'
#
loop_
_entity.id
_entity.type
_entity.pdbx_description
1 polymer ?
#
loop_
_entity_poly.entity_id
_entity_poly.type
_entity_poly.pdbx_seq_one_letter_code
_entity_poly.pdbx_strand_id
1 'polypeptide(L)'
;EWSETLGIQATGFASGFADTGVEKLYHGDNEGYIYNHNEGNSFSSAGTLLDITAQYQTPHYDFGDVGTRKTMHYVKLSVTPEGEVSPILRIRYDYEDTTIPQPAEYVLDNIPTPSLFGQGVFGVSVFGASSDPMLRQAVQGSGTVCNFQIKSSDQKPPYAINGIYINYVPSGRR
;
A
#
# COMPACT_ATOMS: atom_id res chain seq x y z
N GLU A 1 12.37 -3.26 14.55
CA GLU A 1 11.20 -3.63 13.75
C GLU A 1 11.61 -4.70 12.75
N TRP A 2 10.82 -5.75 12.63
CA TRP A 2 11.09 -6.84 11.70
C TRP A 2 10.07 -6.76 10.58
N SER A 3 10.54 -6.87 9.34
CA SER A 3 9.69 -7.01 8.16
C SER A 3 10.00 -8.33 7.48
N GLU A 4 8.98 -8.98 6.97
CA GLU A 4 9.11 -10.18 6.16
C GLU A 4 9.05 -9.81 4.68
N THR A 5 10.00 -10.32 3.91
CA THR A 5 10.00 -10.18 2.45
C THR A 5 9.68 -11.53 1.84
N LEU A 6 8.57 -11.61 1.11
CA LEU A 6 8.12 -12.82 0.44
C LEU A 6 8.51 -12.81 -1.04
N GLY A 7 8.70 -13.99 -1.62
CA GLY A 7 8.96 -14.16 -3.06
C GLY A 7 10.43 -14.09 -3.47
N ILE A 8 11.36 -13.89 -2.54
CA ILE A 8 12.79 -13.91 -2.81
C ILE A 8 13.34 -15.30 -2.48
N GLN A 9 13.85 -15.99 -3.48
CA GLN A 9 14.55 -17.28 -3.34
C GLN A 9 16.04 -17.04 -3.55
N ALA A 10 16.77 -16.76 -2.47
CA ALA A 10 18.18 -16.44 -2.55
C ALA A 10 19.05 -17.60 -2.08
N THR A 11 20.07 -17.94 -2.85
CA THR A 11 21.15 -18.88 -2.48
C THR A 11 22.39 -18.21 -1.92
N GLY A 12 22.54 -16.92 -2.22
CA GLY A 12 23.65 -16.12 -1.74
C GLY A 12 23.37 -14.63 -1.92
N PHE A 13 23.99 -13.83 -1.06
CA PHE A 13 23.91 -12.38 -1.08
C PHE A 13 25.31 -11.79 -1.20
N ALA A 14 25.41 -10.67 -1.91
CA ALA A 14 26.61 -9.86 -2.00
C ALA A 14 26.24 -8.38 -2.02
N SER A 15 27.09 -7.54 -1.48
CA SER A 15 27.01 -6.09 -1.70
C SER A 15 28.30 -5.59 -2.35
N GLY A 16 28.17 -4.49 -3.08
CA GLY A 16 29.28 -3.81 -3.72
C GLY A 16 28.92 -2.37 -4.00
N PHE A 17 29.92 -1.57 -4.34
CA PHE A 17 29.70 -0.17 -4.69
C PHE A 17 29.67 -0.01 -6.20
N ALA A 18 28.65 0.70 -6.70
CA ALA A 18 28.62 1.15 -8.09
C ALA A 18 29.67 2.25 -8.32
N ASP A 19 29.99 2.55 -9.58
CA ASP A 19 30.93 3.63 -9.95
C ASP A 19 30.51 5.00 -9.38
N THR A 20 29.25 5.18 -9.06
CA THR A 20 28.69 6.37 -8.40
C THR A 20 28.92 6.42 -6.89
N GLY A 21 29.53 5.39 -6.29
CA GLY A 21 29.73 5.26 -4.85
C GLY A 21 28.48 4.82 -4.07
N VAL A 22 27.38 4.49 -4.77
CA VAL A 22 26.17 3.96 -4.14
C VAL A 22 26.31 2.47 -3.92
N GLU A 23 26.04 2.01 -2.70
CA GLU A 23 26.02 0.58 -2.39
C GLU A 23 24.84 -0.11 -3.09
N LYS A 24 25.15 -1.22 -3.73
CA LYS A 24 24.20 -2.11 -4.40
C LYS A 24 24.18 -3.44 -3.69
N LEU A 25 23.00 -3.98 -3.49
CA LEU A 25 22.79 -5.29 -2.89
C LEU A 25 22.29 -6.27 -3.96
N TYR A 26 22.93 -7.42 -4.06
CA TYR A 26 22.60 -8.46 -5.03
C TYR A 26 22.27 -9.77 -4.34
N HIS A 27 21.41 -10.58 -4.96
CA HIS A 27 21.27 -11.99 -4.59
C HIS A 27 21.28 -12.87 -5.84
N GLY A 28 21.76 -14.09 -5.70
CA GLY A 28 21.64 -15.14 -6.71
C GLY A 28 20.56 -16.14 -6.33
N ASP A 29 19.86 -16.68 -7.31
CA ASP A 29 18.89 -17.75 -7.13
C ASP A 29 19.44 -19.15 -7.50
N ASN A 30 18.61 -20.18 -7.40
CA ASN A 30 18.94 -21.56 -7.76
C ASN A 30 18.97 -21.80 -9.27
N GLU A 31 18.48 -20.87 -10.08
CA GLU A 31 18.36 -20.97 -11.52
C GLU A 31 19.50 -20.26 -12.25
N GLY A 32 20.41 -19.62 -11.51
CA GLY A 32 21.59 -18.94 -12.04
C GLY A 32 21.36 -17.48 -12.40
N TYR A 33 20.27 -16.86 -11.99
CA TYR A 33 20.03 -15.43 -12.16
C TYR A 33 20.62 -14.64 -11.00
N ILE A 34 21.05 -13.42 -11.31
CA ILE A 34 21.50 -12.43 -10.31
C ILE A 34 20.56 -11.25 -10.35
N TYR A 35 20.02 -10.90 -9.20
CA TYR A 35 19.04 -9.83 -9.02
C TYR A 35 19.67 -8.67 -8.24
N ASN A 36 19.36 -7.45 -8.69
CA ASN A 36 19.73 -6.23 -7.99
C ASN A 36 18.53 -5.78 -7.13
N HIS A 37 18.78 -5.54 -5.84
CA HIS A 37 17.76 -5.08 -4.92
C HIS A 37 17.51 -3.58 -5.05
N ASN A 38 16.29 -3.17 -4.69
CA ASN A 38 15.87 -1.77 -4.64
C ASN A 38 15.98 -1.01 -5.97
N GLU A 39 15.83 -1.71 -7.08
CA GLU A 39 15.73 -1.11 -8.41
C GLU A 39 14.49 -1.63 -9.15
N GLY A 40 13.74 -0.69 -9.77
CA GLY A 40 12.53 -0.99 -10.51
C GLY A 40 11.30 -1.22 -9.63
N ASN A 41 10.18 -1.50 -10.29
CA ASN A 41 8.86 -1.62 -9.66
C ASN A 41 8.26 -3.03 -9.80
N SER A 42 9.09 -4.03 -10.13
CA SER A 42 8.65 -5.42 -10.33
C SER A 42 9.72 -6.40 -9.90
N PHE A 43 9.30 -7.59 -9.50
CA PHE A 43 10.22 -8.72 -9.43
C PHE A 43 10.46 -9.28 -10.83
N SER A 44 11.68 -9.77 -11.07
CA SER A 44 11.99 -10.56 -12.27
C SER A 44 12.26 -12.00 -11.83
N SER A 45 11.55 -12.94 -12.43
CA SER A 45 11.81 -14.37 -12.28
C SER A 45 11.93 -14.99 -13.66
N ALA A 46 13.08 -15.56 -13.96
CA ALA A 46 13.39 -16.18 -15.27
C ALA A 46 12.99 -15.32 -16.49
N GLY A 47 13.21 -13.99 -16.39
CA GLY A 47 12.83 -13.03 -17.44
C GLY A 47 11.34 -12.63 -17.47
N THR A 48 10.53 -13.13 -16.57
CA THR A 48 9.11 -12.72 -16.41
C THR A 48 9.02 -11.68 -15.30
N LEU A 49 8.36 -10.55 -15.57
CA LEU A 49 8.09 -9.53 -14.57
C LEU A 49 6.88 -9.95 -13.74
N LEU A 50 7.03 -9.92 -12.43
CA LEU A 50 6.00 -10.23 -11.44
C LEU A 50 5.69 -9.00 -10.60
N ASP A 51 4.45 -8.92 -10.14
CA ASP A 51 4.01 -7.86 -9.24
C ASP A 51 4.71 -7.92 -7.89
N ILE A 52 5.02 -6.76 -7.33
CA ILE A 52 5.45 -6.65 -5.95
C ILE A 52 4.22 -6.54 -5.07
N THR A 53 4.03 -7.53 -4.21
CA THR A 53 2.95 -7.50 -3.21
C THR A 53 3.45 -6.89 -1.91
N ALA A 54 2.89 -5.75 -1.54
CA ALA A 54 3.13 -5.11 -0.26
C ALA A 54 1.82 -5.06 0.54
N GLN A 55 1.92 -5.33 1.85
CA GLN A 55 0.76 -5.31 2.73
C GLN A 55 1.13 -4.69 4.07
N TYR A 56 0.32 -3.74 4.50
CA TYR A 56 0.34 -3.16 5.84
C TYR A 56 -1.00 -3.40 6.51
N GLN A 57 -0.98 -3.90 7.73
CA GLN A 57 -2.19 -4.15 8.51
C GLN A 57 -2.04 -3.55 9.91
N THR A 58 -3.05 -2.80 10.34
CA THR A 58 -3.11 -2.27 11.70
C THR A 58 -3.60 -3.33 12.68
N PRO A 59 -3.34 -3.18 13.97
CA PRO A 59 -4.08 -3.93 14.97
C PRO A 59 -5.58 -3.59 14.94
N HIS A 60 -6.38 -4.36 15.66
CA HIS A 60 -7.79 -4.02 15.84
C HIS A 60 -7.94 -2.87 16.84
N TYR A 61 -8.59 -1.80 16.40
CA TYR A 61 -8.87 -0.62 17.22
C TYR A 61 -10.28 -0.68 17.78
N ASP A 62 -10.42 -0.42 19.08
CA ASP A 62 -11.68 -0.26 19.77
C ASP A 62 -12.12 1.20 19.96
N PHE A 63 -11.22 2.14 19.58
CA PHE A 63 -11.41 3.59 19.75
C PHE A 63 -11.76 4.01 21.19
N GLY A 64 -11.25 3.25 22.16
CA GLY A 64 -11.41 3.52 23.58
C GLY A 64 -12.71 3.01 24.22
N ASP A 65 -13.60 2.38 23.45
CA ASP A 65 -14.83 1.79 23.97
C ASP A 65 -15.23 0.53 23.19
N VAL A 66 -14.93 -0.64 23.74
CA VAL A 66 -15.28 -1.95 23.15
C VAL A 66 -16.79 -2.25 23.25
N GLY A 67 -17.52 -1.57 24.14
CA GLY A 67 -18.97 -1.78 24.33
C GLY A 67 -19.83 -1.04 23.30
N THR A 68 -19.28 -0.10 22.59
CA THR A 68 -20.02 0.72 21.63
C THR A 68 -19.68 0.31 20.20
N ARG A 69 -20.70 0.07 19.38
CA ARG A 69 -20.56 -0.17 17.96
C ARG A 69 -20.26 1.13 17.23
N LYS A 70 -19.34 1.10 16.27
CA LYS A 70 -18.93 2.25 15.44
C LYS A 70 -19.30 1.98 14.00
N THR A 71 -20.02 2.92 13.39
CA THR A 71 -20.29 2.93 11.95
C THR A 71 -19.27 3.80 11.26
N MET A 72 -18.49 3.21 10.34
CA MET A 72 -17.51 3.94 9.56
C MET A 72 -18.17 4.70 8.43
N HIS A 73 -17.75 5.94 8.20
CA HIS A 73 -18.25 6.78 7.11
C HIS A 73 -17.24 6.94 5.99
N TYR A 74 -16.02 7.29 6.35
CA TYR A 74 -14.92 7.38 5.38
C TYR A 74 -13.57 7.20 6.05
N VAL A 75 -12.62 6.76 5.25
CA VAL A 75 -11.20 6.71 5.59
C VAL A 75 -10.46 7.64 4.66
N LYS A 76 -9.50 8.38 5.20
CA LYS A 76 -8.52 9.14 4.43
C LYS A 76 -7.16 8.51 4.64
N LEU A 77 -6.48 8.18 3.56
CA LEU A 77 -5.12 7.69 3.57
C LEU A 77 -4.18 8.80 3.11
N SER A 78 -3.28 9.22 4.00
CA SER A 78 -2.21 10.16 3.63
C SER A 78 -1.03 9.37 3.10
N VAL A 79 -0.64 9.64 1.86
CA VAL A 79 0.47 8.95 1.18
C VAL A 79 1.44 9.94 0.57
N THR A 80 2.70 9.54 0.45
CA THR A 80 3.70 10.20 -0.38
C THR A 80 4.07 9.25 -1.52
N PRO A 81 3.47 9.43 -2.71
CA PRO A 81 3.74 8.56 -3.84
C PRO A 81 4.97 9.01 -4.62
N GLU A 82 5.71 8.07 -5.22
CA GLU A 82 6.78 8.35 -6.18
C GLU A 82 6.29 8.35 -7.64
N GLY A 83 4.99 8.13 -7.86
CA GLY A 83 4.33 8.14 -9.16
C GLY A 83 2.85 7.79 -9.05
N GLU A 84 2.27 7.23 -10.11
CA GLU A 84 0.88 6.75 -10.08
C GLU A 84 0.76 5.50 -9.21
N VAL A 85 -0.09 5.55 -8.19
CA VAL A 85 -0.31 4.44 -7.25
C VAL A 85 -1.80 4.12 -7.12
N SER A 86 -2.13 2.87 -6.82
CA SER A 86 -3.50 2.39 -6.63
C SER A 86 -3.58 1.44 -5.43
N PRO A 87 -3.36 1.95 -4.21
CA PRO A 87 -3.47 1.10 -3.02
C PRO A 87 -4.90 0.60 -2.83
N ILE A 88 -5.02 -0.62 -2.33
CA ILE A 88 -6.28 -1.26 -2.00
C ILE A 88 -6.48 -1.18 -0.49
N LEU A 89 -7.60 -0.57 -0.08
CA LEU A 89 -8.00 -0.50 1.32
C LEU A 89 -9.00 -1.63 1.62
N ARG A 90 -8.73 -2.40 2.65
CA ARG A 90 -9.61 -3.41 3.20
C ARG A 90 -9.89 -3.10 4.67
N ILE A 91 -11.15 -3.16 5.07
CA ILE A 91 -11.57 -2.96 6.45
C ILE A 91 -12.15 -4.26 6.96
N ARG A 92 -11.78 -4.63 8.18
CA ARG A 92 -12.29 -5.82 8.86
C ARG A 92 -12.88 -5.44 10.20
N TYR A 93 -14.09 -5.94 10.46
CA TYR A 93 -14.84 -5.69 11.68
C TYR A 93 -14.86 -6.93 12.57
N ASP A 94 -14.85 -6.68 13.88
CA ASP A 94 -15.08 -7.68 14.93
C ASP A 94 -14.26 -8.97 14.73
N TYR A 95 -12.94 -8.79 14.49
CA TYR A 95 -11.96 -9.89 14.26
C TYR A 95 -12.32 -10.81 13.08
N GLU A 96 -12.93 -10.25 12.04
CA GLU A 96 -13.39 -10.98 10.85
C GLU A 96 -14.47 -12.04 11.16
N ASP A 97 -15.31 -11.78 12.15
CA ASP A 97 -16.44 -12.65 12.48
C ASP A 97 -17.28 -12.92 11.22
N THR A 98 -17.40 -14.20 10.87
CA THR A 98 -18.10 -14.65 9.66
C THR A 98 -19.61 -14.44 9.73
N THR A 99 -20.15 -14.18 10.92
CA THR A 99 -21.59 -13.86 11.11
C THR A 99 -21.90 -12.41 10.79
N ILE A 100 -20.89 -11.56 10.65
CA ILE A 100 -21.01 -10.13 10.34
C ILE A 100 -20.59 -9.91 8.89
N PRO A 101 -21.43 -9.29 8.04
CA PRO A 101 -21.04 -8.93 6.69
C PRO A 101 -19.80 -8.03 6.69
N GLN A 102 -18.73 -8.50 6.05
CA GLN A 102 -17.52 -7.73 5.87
C GLN A 102 -17.60 -6.95 4.56
N PRO A 103 -17.17 -5.68 4.51
CA PRO A 103 -17.18 -4.92 3.26
C PRO A 103 -16.19 -5.51 2.24
N ALA A 104 -16.48 -5.25 0.97
CA ALA A 104 -15.54 -5.51 -0.11
C ALA A 104 -14.29 -4.63 0.01
N GLU A 105 -13.27 -4.96 -0.74
CA GLU A 105 -12.07 -4.13 -0.85
C GLU A 105 -12.36 -2.87 -1.67
N TYR A 106 -11.70 -1.77 -1.31
CA TYR A 106 -11.82 -0.49 -1.98
C TYR A 106 -10.52 -0.17 -2.70
N VAL A 107 -10.56 0.03 -4.00
CA VAL A 107 -9.41 0.51 -4.76
C VAL A 107 -9.36 2.03 -4.61
N LEU A 108 -8.25 2.55 -4.13
CA LEU A 108 -8.03 3.97 -3.94
C LEU A 108 -7.39 4.55 -5.20
N ASP A 109 -8.17 4.66 -6.26
CA ASP A 109 -7.74 5.28 -7.51
C ASP A 109 -7.74 6.81 -7.38
N ASN A 110 -6.91 7.45 -8.18
CA ASN A 110 -6.85 8.89 -8.41
C ASN A 110 -5.91 9.70 -7.51
N ILE A 111 -4.65 9.32 -7.48
CA ILE A 111 -3.63 10.34 -7.26
C ILE A 111 -3.23 10.87 -8.65
N PRO A 112 -3.64 12.08 -9.04
CA PRO A 112 -3.12 12.67 -10.26
C PRO A 112 -1.62 12.82 -10.10
N THR A 113 -0.85 12.08 -10.88
CA THR A 113 0.60 12.23 -10.92
C THR A 113 0.91 13.57 -11.60
N PRO A 114 1.51 14.54 -10.90
CA PRO A 114 1.91 15.77 -11.55
C PRO A 114 2.94 15.43 -12.63
N SER A 115 2.73 15.95 -13.83
CA SER A 115 3.70 15.76 -14.91
C SER A 115 4.98 16.51 -14.60
N LEU A 116 6.10 15.82 -14.70
CA LEU A 116 7.42 16.44 -14.55
C LEU A 116 7.65 17.44 -15.71
N PHE A 117 8.27 18.57 -15.38
CA PHE A 117 8.62 19.57 -16.39
C PHE A 117 9.52 18.94 -17.46
N GLY A 118 9.14 19.11 -18.72
CA GLY A 118 9.88 18.52 -19.85
C GLY A 118 9.43 17.11 -20.26
N GLN A 119 8.55 16.45 -19.51
CA GLN A 119 8.01 15.12 -19.85
C GLN A 119 6.49 15.13 -20.10
N GLY A 120 5.85 16.26 -19.90
CA GLY A 120 4.42 16.41 -20.10
C GLY A 120 4.01 16.36 -21.56
N VAL A 121 3.01 15.55 -21.90
CA VAL A 121 2.39 15.49 -23.22
C VAL A 121 1.21 16.45 -23.24
N PHE A 122 1.19 17.37 -24.22
CA PHE A 122 0.14 18.36 -24.36
C PHE A 122 -1.22 17.69 -24.58
N GLY A 123 -2.23 18.08 -23.80
CA GLY A 123 -3.60 17.51 -23.87
C GLY A 123 -3.80 16.24 -23.04
N VAL A 124 -2.72 15.65 -22.47
CA VAL A 124 -2.80 14.45 -21.63
C VAL A 124 -2.27 14.73 -20.22
N SER A 125 -1.21 15.53 -20.12
CA SER A 125 -0.52 15.80 -18.86
C SER A 125 -1.20 16.90 -18.07
N VAL A 126 -1.32 16.69 -16.76
CA VAL A 126 -1.87 17.69 -15.83
C VAL A 126 -0.71 18.48 -15.22
N PHE A 127 -0.63 19.77 -15.56
CA PHE A 127 0.34 20.69 -14.95
C PHE A 127 -0.19 21.24 -13.65
N GLY A 128 0.66 21.23 -12.60
CA GLY A 128 0.34 21.87 -11.32
C GLY A 128 -0.78 21.20 -10.54
N ALA A 129 -1.10 19.93 -10.82
CA ALA A 129 -1.90 19.16 -9.92
C ALA A 129 -1.11 19.05 -8.61
N SER A 130 -1.51 19.81 -7.62
CA SER A 130 -1.21 19.51 -6.24
C SER A 130 -1.72 18.08 -6.04
N SER A 131 -0.82 17.12 -5.96
CA SER A 131 -1.19 15.79 -5.49
C SER A 131 -1.78 16.03 -4.11
N ASP A 132 -3.12 15.96 -3.98
CA ASP A 132 -3.71 15.88 -2.66
C ASP A 132 -3.16 14.58 -2.07
N PRO A 133 -2.24 14.65 -1.09
CA PRO A 133 -1.66 13.45 -0.52
C PRO A 133 -2.70 12.65 0.28
N MET A 134 -3.96 13.03 0.22
CA MET A 134 -5.06 12.49 1.00
C MET A 134 -6.07 11.77 0.13
N LEU A 135 -5.90 10.46 -0.02
CA LEU A 135 -6.90 9.60 -0.67
C LEU A 135 -8.10 9.43 0.25
N ARG A 136 -9.27 9.89 -0.17
CA ARG A 136 -10.50 9.76 0.60
C ARG A 136 -11.41 8.70 -0.02
N GLN A 137 -11.79 7.71 0.81
CA GLN A 137 -12.72 6.66 0.43
C GLN A 137 -13.92 6.62 1.38
N ALA A 138 -15.13 6.71 0.85
CA ALA A 138 -16.33 6.39 1.58
C ALA A 138 -16.39 4.87 1.82
N VAL A 139 -16.63 4.46 3.05
CA VAL A 139 -16.59 3.06 3.45
C VAL A 139 -17.90 2.65 4.10
N GLN A 140 -18.17 1.34 4.08
CA GLN A 140 -19.39 0.77 4.63
C GLN A 140 -19.06 -0.18 5.79
N GLY A 141 -20.07 -0.40 6.64
CA GLY A 141 -19.98 -1.37 7.71
C GLY A 141 -19.87 -0.73 9.09
N SER A 142 -20.02 -1.58 10.08
CA SER A 142 -19.94 -1.21 11.48
C SER A 142 -19.50 -2.39 12.34
N GLY A 143 -18.77 -2.11 13.40
CA GLY A 143 -18.28 -3.09 14.35
C GLY A 143 -17.95 -2.46 15.70
N THR A 144 -17.66 -3.28 16.69
CA THR A 144 -17.14 -2.83 17.99
C THR A 144 -15.64 -2.56 17.92
N VAL A 145 -14.94 -3.34 17.12
CA VAL A 145 -13.52 -3.16 16.78
C VAL A 145 -13.35 -3.26 15.27
N CYS A 146 -12.32 -2.64 14.76
CA CYS A 146 -11.95 -2.79 13.35
C CYS A 146 -10.45 -2.71 13.13
N ASN A 147 -9.96 -3.32 12.05
CA ASN A 147 -8.62 -3.10 11.54
C ASN A 147 -8.66 -2.61 10.09
N PHE A 148 -7.55 -2.04 9.67
CA PHE A 148 -7.34 -1.52 8.33
C PHE A 148 -6.16 -2.22 7.71
N GLN A 149 -6.36 -2.75 6.53
CA GLN A 149 -5.32 -3.35 5.72
C GLN A 149 -5.16 -2.54 4.44
N ILE A 150 -3.93 -2.16 4.15
CA ILE A 150 -3.57 -1.49 2.90
C ILE A 150 -2.63 -2.42 2.17
N LYS A 151 -2.96 -2.73 0.94
CA LYS A 151 -2.14 -3.60 0.10
C LYS A 151 -1.99 -3.02 -1.29
N SER A 152 -0.89 -3.37 -1.95
CA SER A 152 -0.70 -3.25 -3.38
C SER A 152 -0.16 -4.58 -3.92
N SER A 153 -0.53 -4.90 -5.14
CA SER A 153 0.01 -6.06 -5.87
C SER A 153 0.03 -5.65 -7.32
N ASP A 154 1.03 -4.86 -7.68
CA ASP A 154 1.20 -4.28 -9.00
C ASP A 154 2.68 -3.97 -9.28
N GLN A 155 2.94 -3.39 -10.46
CA GLN A 155 4.26 -2.93 -10.89
C GLN A 155 4.35 -1.40 -10.90
N LYS A 156 3.50 -0.74 -10.10
CA LYS A 156 3.48 0.72 -9.98
C LYS A 156 4.59 1.22 -9.04
N PRO A 157 4.93 2.50 -9.12
CA PRO A 157 5.91 3.12 -8.23
C PRO A 157 5.57 2.94 -6.75
N PRO A 158 6.56 2.91 -5.87
CA PRO A 158 6.35 2.80 -4.44
C PRO A 158 5.71 4.05 -3.85
N TYR A 159 5.16 3.89 -2.65
CA TYR A 159 4.60 4.98 -1.87
C TYR A 159 4.84 4.78 -0.37
N ALA A 160 4.96 5.87 0.36
CA ALA A 160 5.01 5.85 1.81
C ALA A 160 3.62 6.19 2.39
N ILE A 161 3.20 5.44 3.41
CA ILE A 161 1.98 5.73 4.18
C ILE A 161 2.35 6.63 5.35
N ASN A 162 1.83 7.86 5.35
CA ASN A 162 2.08 8.84 6.40
C ASN A 162 1.06 8.74 7.54
N GLY A 163 -0.19 8.36 7.23
CA GLY A 163 -1.24 8.25 8.22
C GLY A 163 -2.56 7.75 7.66
N ILE A 164 -3.39 7.23 8.56
CA ILE A 164 -4.75 6.79 8.28
C ILE A 164 -5.68 7.61 9.18
N TYR A 165 -6.59 8.36 8.58
CA TYR A 165 -7.59 9.17 9.29
C TYR A 165 -8.95 8.53 9.10
N ILE A 166 -9.63 8.28 10.21
CA ILE A 166 -10.86 7.50 10.25
C ILE A 166 -11.97 8.40 10.76
N ASN A 167 -13.06 8.48 10.01
CA ASN A 167 -14.29 9.13 10.46
C ASN A 167 -15.37 8.07 10.74
N TYR A 168 -15.85 8.07 11.96
CA TYR A 168 -16.90 7.14 12.42
C TYR A 168 -17.89 7.82 13.34
N VAL A 169 -19.05 7.20 13.50
CA VAL A 169 -20.08 7.62 14.46
C VAL A 169 -20.38 6.45 15.39
N PRO A 170 -20.45 6.68 16.71
CA PRO A 170 -20.96 5.69 17.65
C PRO A 170 -22.43 5.37 17.31
N SER A 171 -22.76 4.09 17.12
CA SER A 171 -24.07 3.68 16.60
C SER A 171 -24.88 2.78 17.54
N GLY A 172 -24.53 2.75 18.80
CA GLY A 172 -25.27 2.04 19.85
C GLY A 172 -24.39 1.14 20.70
N ARG A 173 -24.87 0.83 21.89
CA ARG A 173 -24.27 -0.15 22.79
C ARG A 173 -24.89 -1.53 22.53
N ARG A 174 -24.04 -2.55 22.62
CA ARG A 174 -24.49 -3.95 22.70
C ARG A 174 -25.05 -4.23 24.08
#